data_33987138d97994c22d535a1367a55d91
#
_entry.id   33987138d97994c22d535a1367a55d91
#
_cell.length_a   1.000
_cell.length_b   1.000
_cell.length_c   1.000
_cell.angle_alpha   90.00
_cell.angle_beta   90.00
_cell.angle_gamma   90.00
#
_symmetry.space_group_name_H-M   'P 1'
#
loop_
_entity.id
_entity.type
_entity.pdbx_description
1 polymer ?
#
loop_
_entity_poly.entity_id
_entity_poly.type
_entity_poly.pdbx_seq_one_letter_code
_entity_poly.pdbx_strand_id
1 'polypeptide(L)'
;MTSRYTTHMRPRPEANASVVVPLDVKLMHMAASLMIAGVVVMAVFVGLWSLVRLPAFALTGITVRGDVEHNNAVTLRANVATKLTGNFFTADLERVRQAFEAVPWIRLASVQREFPNRLRVTLQEHKPVAYWGEDRESRMVNSYGEVFEANVGDLDDEKMPRLSGPDSQSQQVLTMYLALAPAFKELALSLDSLVLTDRGSWRAKLGQGAVIELGRGSVDDVMLRMQRLTKTVMQVTQRLGRKVTAMESVDLRHDNGYALRLRGVSTQDVSTKR
;
A
#
# COMPACT_ATOMS: atom_id res chain seq x y z
N MET A 1 72.99 96.01 -5.24
CA MET A 1 72.25 95.05 -4.40
C MET A 1 71.31 94.31 -5.28
N THR A 2 71.70 93.13 -5.79
CA THR A 2 70.94 92.30 -6.71
C THR A 2 70.69 90.91 -6.06
N SER A 3 69.45 90.73 -5.65
CA SER A 3 68.99 89.44 -5.06
C SER A 3 68.60 88.50 -6.19
N ARG A 4 69.28 87.36 -6.26
CA ARG A 4 68.93 86.28 -7.21
C ARG A 4 67.92 85.32 -6.57
N TYR A 5 66.71 85.23 -7.13
CA TYR A 5 65.76 84.19 -6.72
C TYR A 5 66.07 82.86 -7.49
N THR A 6 66.45 81.89 -6.75
CA THR A 6 66.58 80.50 -7.29
C THR A 6 65.23 79.83 -7.20
N THR A 7 64.64 79.52 -8.37
CA THR A 7 63.40 78.76 -8.47
C THR A 7 63.70 77.28 -8.31
N HIS A 8 63.23 76.68 -7.23
CA HIS A 8 63.28 75.26 -7.02
C HIS A 8 62.18 74.58 -7.87
N MET A 9 62.59 73.88 -8.94
CA MET A 9 61.71 72.99 -9.71
C MET A 9 61.39 71.75 -8.82
N ARG A 10 60.11 71.55 -8.56
CA ARG A 10 59.62 70.29 -7.97
C ARG A 10 59.74 69.21 -9.00
N PRO A 11 60.27 68.00 -8.64
CA PRO A 11 60.28 66.86 -9.58
C PRO A 11 58.83 66.45 -9.88
N ARG A 12 58.51 66.27 -11.12
CA ARG A 12 57.26 65.75 -11.63
C ARG A 12 57.12 64.31 -11.17
N PRO A 13 56.00 63.86 -10.60
CA PRO A 13 55.84 62.44 -10.26
C PRO A 13 55.94 61.62 -11.54
N GLU A 14 56.85 60.65 -11.57
CA GLU A 14 57.00 59.70 -12.65
C GLU A 14 55.64 58.97 -12.82
N ALA A 15 55.06 59.09 -13.99
CA ALA A 15 53.90 58.30 -14.38
C ALA A 15 54.23 56.79 -14.23
N ASN A 16 53.51 56.07 -13.37
CA ASN A 16 53.59 54.64 -13.27
C ASN A 16 53.54 54.00 -14.65
N ALA A 17 54.65 53.70 -15.21
CA ALA A 17 54.72 52.87 -16.42
C ALA A 17 54.12 51.52 -16.09
N SER A 18 52.90 51.27 -16.65
CA SER A 18 52.27 49.96 -16.56
C SER A 18 53.25 48.92 -17.19
N VAL A 19 53.84 48.13 -16.32
CA VAL A 19 54.71 47.02 -16.74
C VAL A 19 53.81 46.04 -17.51
N VAL A 20 53.93 46.00 -18.82
CA VAL A 20 53.27 45.03 -19.69
C VAL A 20 53.85 43.67 -19.35
N VAL A 21 53.10 42.85 -18.58
CA VAL A 21 53.50 41.50 -18.19
C VAL A 21 53.53 40.64 -19.46
N PRO A 22 54.68 39.98 -19.78
CA PRO A 22 54.82 39.10 -20.93
C PRO A 22 53.73 38.00 -20.95
N LEU A 23 53.31 37.54 -22.14
CA LEU A 23 52.24 36.56 -22.31
C LEU A 23 52.51 35.22 -21.64
N ASP A 24 53.78 34.80 -21.61
CA ASP A 24 54.24 33.58 -20.92
C ASP A 24 54.03 33.64 -19.39
N VAL A 25 54.27 34.81 -18.77
CA VAL A 25 54.03 35.02 -17.35
C VAL A 25 52.52 35.02 -17.05
N LYS A 26 51.67 35.58 -17.92
CA LYS A 26 50.19 35.53 -17.79
C LYS A 26 49.70 34.08 -17.90
N LEU A 27 50.16 33.31 -18.86
CA LEU A 27 49.84 31.90 -19.03
C LEU A 27 50.28 31.05 -17.82
N MET A 28 51.48 31.31 -17.29
CA MET A 28 51.97 30.63 -16.08
C MET A 28 51.13 30.96 -14.86
N HIS A 29 50.73 32.22 -14.66
CA HIS A 29 49.81 32.61 -13.58
C HIS A 29 48.42 31.99 -13.74
N MET A 30 47.87 31.91 -14.97
CA MET A 30 46.62 31.23 -15.22
C MET A 30 46.71 29.72 -14.92
N ALA A 31 47.78 29.04 -15.37
CA ALA A 31 47.99 27.63 -15.06
C ALA A 31 48.15 27.38 -13.57
N ALA A 32 48.94 28.22 -12.87
CA ALA A 32 49.08 28.15 -11.41
C ALA A 32 47.77 28.37 -10.68
N SER A 33 46.97 29.37 -11.08
CA SER A 33 45.64 29.65 -10.52
C SER A 33 44.66 28.50 -10.72
N LEU A 34 44.67 27.87 -11.90
CA LEU A 34 43.86 26.68 -12.19
C LEU A 34 44.29 25.49 -11.32
N MET A 35 45.59 25.27 -11.17
CA MET A 35 46.09 24.20 -10.28
C MET A 35 45.69 24.44 -8.82
N ILE A 36 45.88 25.67 -8.31
CA ILE A 36 45.46 26.03 -6.95
C ILE A 36 43.94 25.86 -6.78
N ALA A 37 43.12 26.33 -7.72
CA ALA A 37 41.69 26.14 -7.72
C ALA A 37 41.30 24.64 -7.69
N GLY A 38 41.96 23.81 -8.49
CA GLY A 38 41.78 22.35 -8.51
C GLY A 38 42.10 21.70 -7.15
N VAL A 39 43.21 22.09 -6.54
CA VAL A 39 43.64 21.61 -5.21
C VAL A 39 42.59 22.04 -4.13
N VAL A 40 42.13 23.29 -4.17
CA VAL A 40 41.09 23.78 -3.23
C VAL A 40 39.79 23.00 -3.39
N VAL A 41 39.34 22.81 -4.62
CA VAL A 41 38.11 22.00 -4.90
C VAL A 41 38.28 20.57 -4.40
N MET A 42 39.43 19.97 -4.64
CA MET A 42 39.73 18.62 -4.16
C MET A 42 39.77 18.54 -2.62
N ALA A 43 40.39 19.52 -1.98
CA ALA A 43 40.47 19.59 -0.52
C ALA A 43 39.05 19.76 0.10
N VAL A 44 38.21 20.61 -0.48
CA VAL A 44 36.81 20.77 -0.07
C VAL A 44 36.04 19.48 -0.26
N PHE A 45 36.20 18.79 -1.39
CA PHE A 45 35.55 17.51 -1.66
C PHE A 45 35.95 16.43 -0.67
N VAL A 46 37.25 16.28 -0.40
CA VAL A 46 37.76 15.32 0.60
C VAL A 46 37.28 15.69 2.01
N GLY A 47 37.25 16.98 2.35
CA GLY A 47 36.73 17.47 3.62
C GLY A 47 35.24 17.14 3.82
N LEU A 48 34.41 17.42 2.82
CA LEU A 48 32.98 17.07 2.82
C LEU A 48 32.75 15.56 2.91
N TRP A 49 33.52 14.78 2.13
CA TRP A 49 33.45 13.33 2.18
C TRP A 49 33.81 12.77 3.55
N SER A 50 34.88 13.30 4.17
CA SER A 50 35.27 12.91 5.53
C SER A 50 34.20 13.30 6.57
N LEU A 51 33.58 14.48 6.43
CA LEU A 51 32.52 14.97 7.31
C LEU A 51 31.31 14.05 7.28
N VAL A 52 30.88 13.65 6.06
CA VAL A 52 29.73 12.73 5.89
C VAL A 52 30.00 11.35 6.52
N ARG A 53 31.25 10.93 6.62
CA ARG A 53 31.67 9.64 7.20
C ARG A 53 31.94 9.67 8.70
N LEU A 54 31.74 10.79 9.36
CA LEU A 54 31.92 10.87 10.82
C LEU A 54 31.01 9.87 11.55
N PRO A 55 31.51 9.21 12.61
CA PRO A 55 30.72 8.26 13.42
C PRO A 55 29.44 8.86 14.00
N ALA A 56 29.40 10.20 14.15
CA ALA A 56 28.22 10.94 14.61
C ALA A 56 26.98 10.74 13.71
N PHE A 57 27.20 10.42 12.42
CA PHE A 57 26.15 10.16 11.45
C PHE A 57 25.93 8.67 11.18
N ALA A 58 26.59 7.78 11.92
CA ALA A 58 26.30 6.35 11.86
C ALA A 58 24.86 6.12 12.36
N LEU A 59 24.08 5.32 11.62
CA LEU A 59 22.71 4.99 12.03
C LEU A 59 22.72 4.24 13.35
N THR A 60 22.11 4.81 14.38
CA THR A 60 22.04 4.24 15.73
C THR A 60 20.71 3.60 16.06
N GLY A 61 19.66 3.85 15.25
CA GLY A 61 18.36 3.27 15.55
C GLY A 61 17.27 3.56 14.52
N ILE A 62 16.22 2.74 14.62
CA ILE A 62 14.98 2.90 13.86
C ILE A 62 13.85 3.17 14.84
N THR A 63 13.10 4.25 14.61
CA THR A 63 11.86 4.55 15.31
C THR A 63 10.70 4.03 14.48
N VAL A 64 10.02 2.97 14.93
CA VAL A 64 8.83 2.44 14.28
C VAL A 64 7.59 3.10 14.86
N ARG A 65 6.69 3.58 14.00
CA ARG A 65 5.38 4.18 14.34
C ARG A 65 4.29 3.61 13.43
N GLY A 66 3.02 3.80 13.81
CA GLY A 66 1.85 3.36 13.04
C GLY A 66 1.19 2.12 13.63
N ASP A 67 0.30 1.52 12.86
CA ASP A 67 -0.43 0.31 13.25
C ASP A 67 0.53 -0.87 13.27
N VAL A 68 0.74 -1.48 14.44
CA VAL A 68 1.62 -2.64 14.64
C VAL A 68 0.89 -3.57 15.61
N GLU A 69 -0.23 -4.14 15.16
CA GLU A 69 -1.05 -5.05 15.98
C GLU A 69 -0.56 -6.49 15.85
N HIS A 70 -0.23 -6.93 14.62
CA HIS A 70 0.18 -8.31 14.32
C HIS A 70 1.71 -8.49 14.30
N ASN A 71 2.47 -7.42 14.39
CA ASN A 71 3.93 -7.47 14.37
C ASN A 71 4.54 -6.86 15.63
N ASN A 72 5.48 -7.57 16.25
CA ASN A 72 6.26 -7.00 17.32
C ASN A 72 7.31 -6.04 16.75
N ALA A 73 7.22 -4.75 17.14
CA ALA A 73 8.15 -3.70 16.70
C ALA A 73 9.63 -4.05 16.98
N VAL A 74 9.91 -4.85 18.02
CA VAL A 74 11.28 -5.31 18.35
C VAL A 74 11.76 -6.30 17.31
N THR A 75 10.93 -7.30 16.96
CA THR A 75 11.27 -8.32 15.95
C THR A 75 11.44 -7.70 14.57
N LEU A 76 10.55 -6.75 14.19
CA LEU A 76 10.68 -5.99 12.94
C LEU A 76 11.99 -5.24 12.85
N ARG A 77 12.37 -4.52 13.92
CA ARG A 77 13.65 -3.80 13.97
C ARG A 77 14.83 -4.76 13.83
N ALA A 78 14.83 -5.89 14.54
CA ALA A 78 15.90 -6.87 14.49
C ALA A 78 16.09 -7.44 13.08
N ASN A 79 15.00 -7.81 12.40
CA ASN A 79 15.02 -8.37 11.04
C ASN A 79 15.52 -7.37 9.99
N VAL A 80 15.18 -6.09 10.14
CA VAL A 80 15.58 -5.04 9.18
C VAL A 80 16.94 -4.46 9.51
N ALA A 81 17.35 -4.42 10.79
CA ALA A 81 18.64 -3.88 11.23
C ALA A 81 19.83 -4.56 10.53
N THR A 82 19.73 -5.86 10.26
CA THR A 82 20.76 -6.63 9.54
C THR A 82 20.91 -6.23 8.05
N LYS A 83 19.87 -5.63 7.48
CA LYS A 83 19.84 -5.17 6.08
C LYS A 83 20.21 -3.68 5.94
N LEU A 84 20.39 -2.98 7.05
CA LEU A 84 20.80 -1.58 7.05
C LEU A 84 22.28 -1.47 6.74
N THR A 85 22.60 -0.80 5.66
CA THR A 85 23.98 -0.46 5.26
C THR A 85 24.09 1.04 5.01
N GLY A 86 25.24 1.62 5.39
CA GLY A 86 25.50 3.05 5.20
C GLY A 86 25.33 3.86 6.48
N ASN A 87 25.31 5.18 6.32
CA ASN A 87 25.09 6.14 7.38
C ASN A 87 23.83 6.98 7.10
N PHE A 88 23.58 7.99 7.94
CA PHE A 88 22.42 8.87 7.82
C PHE A 88 22.23 9.48 6.41
N PHE A 89 23.31 9.80 5.70
CA PHE A 89 23.25 10.41 4.36
C PHE A 89 23.22 9.38 3.22
N THR A 90 23.92 8.25 3.40
CA THR A 90 24.16 7.25 2.37
C THR A 90 23.24 6.03 2.43
N ALA A 91 22.43 5.90 3.51
CA ALA A 91 21.48 4.81 3.65
C ALA A 91 20.45 4.82 2.51
N ASP A 92 20.23 3.66 1.92
CA ASP A 92 19.23 3.44 0.90
C ASP A 92 17.86 3.24 1.54
N LEU A 93 17.08 4.32 1.60
CA LEU A 93 15.74 4.33 2.21
C LEU A 93 14.76 3.41 1.46
N GLU A 94 14.93 3.28 0.15
CA GLU A 94 14.07 2.43 -0.67
C GLU A 94 14.28 0.95 -0.32
N ARG A 95 15.53 0.53 -0.19
CA ARG A 95 15.85 -0.83 0.27
C ARG A 95 15.32 -1.12 1.67
N VAL A 96 15.39 -0.13 2.57
CA VAL A 96 14.81 -0.24 3.91
C VAL A 96 13.29 -0.37 3.83
N ARG A 97 12.61 0.45 3.01
CA ARG A 97 11.17 0.38 2.77
C ARG A 97 10.75 -1.01 2.31
N GLN A 98 11.40 -1.53 1.26
CA GLN A 98 11.14 -2.86 0.71
C GLN A 98 11.37 -3.97 1.73
N ALA A 99 12.36 -3.81 2.62
CA ALA A 99 12.62 -4.79 3.67
C ALA A 99 11.48 -4.85 4.71
N PHE A 100 10.82 -3.73 5.00
CA PHE A 100 9.63 -3.70 5.85
C PHE A 100 8.40 -4.24 5.10
N GLU A 101 8.19 -3.85 3.85
CA GLU A 101 7.05 -4.29 3.03
C GLU A 101 7.13 -5.79 2.64
N ALA A 102 8.29 -6.41 2.77
CA ALA A 102 8.43 -7.87 2.64
C ALA A 102 7.88 -8.66 3.85
N VAL A 103 7.48 -7.98 4.93
CA VAL A 103 6.85 -8.64 6.09
C VAL A 103 5.37 -8.84 5.80
N PRO A 104 4.82 -10.06 5.98
CA PRO A 104 3.48 -10.43 5.51
C PRO A 104 2.34 -9.50 5.91
N TRP A 105 2.35 -8.99 7.13
CA TRP A 105 1.30 -8.10 7.63
C TRP A 105 1.47 -6.63 7.23
N ILE A 106 2.63 -6.24 6.71
CA ILE A 106 2.91 -4.84 6.37
C ILE A 106 2.41 -4.54 4.95
N ARG A 107 1.43 -3.67 4.85
CA ARG A 107 0.90 -3.19 3.58
C ARG A 107 1.78 -2.11 2.96
N LEU A 108 2.14 -1.11 3.76
CA LEU A 108 2.95 0.03 3.31
C LEU A 108 3.93 0.43 4.41
N ALA A 109 5.12 0.83 4.00
CA ALA A 109 6.12 1.43 4.87
C ALA A 109 6.57 2.78 4.31
N SER A 110 6.58 3.81 5.15
CA SER A 110 7.16 5.11 4.83
C SER A 110 8.41 5.30 5.66
N VAL A 111 9.56 5.47 5.00
CA VAL A 111 10.86 5.60 5.65
C VAL A 111 11.37 7.02 5.46
N GLN A 112 11.71 7.67 6.57
CA GLN A 112 12.22 9.04 6.60
C GLN A 112 13.48 9.13 7.47
N ARG A 113 14.40 10.04 7.09
CA ARG A 113 15.55 10.36 7.92
C ARG A 113 15.13 11.22 9.11
N GLU A 114 15.53 10.83 10.30
CA GLU A 114 15.33 11.58 11.55
C GLU A 114 16.71 12.01 12.09
N PHE A 115 16.98 13.31 11.95
CA PHE A 115 18.26 13.88 12.38
C PHE A 115 18.54 13.61 13.87
N PRO A 116 19.79 13.34 14.28
CA PRO A 116 21.01 13.34 13.46
C PRO A 116 21.36 11.97 12.85
N ASN A 117 20.86 10.84 13.36
CA ASN A 117 21.38 9.51 13.07
C ASN A 117 20.33 8.39 13.20
N ARG A 118 19.05 8.70 13.02
CA ARG A 118 17.94 7.75 13.11
C ARG A 118 17.14 7.67 11.81
N LEU A 119 16.43 6.57 11.65
CA LEU A 119 15.37 6.43 10.65
C LEU A 119 14.03 6.37 11.38
N ARG A 120 13.06 7.12 10.88
CA ARG A 120 11.65 7.00 11.27
C ARG A 120 10.94 6.18 10.21
N VAL A 121 10.28 5.11 10.64
CA VAL A 121 9.50 4.23 9.79
C VAL A 121 8.06 4.27 10.28
N THR A 122 7.15 4.70 9.41
CA THR A 122 5.71 4.64 9.65
C THR A 122 5.14 3.47 8.88
N LEU A 123 4.53 2.52 9.59
CA LEU A 123 3.97 1.30 9.05
C LEU A 123 2.45 1.38 9.00
N GLN A 124 1.90 0.78 7.96
CA GLN A 124 0.47 0.50 7.83
C GLN A 124 0.32 -1.00 7.60
N GLU A 125 -0.41 -1.66 8.50
CA GLU A 125 -0.72 -3.09 8.37
C GLU A 125 -1.93 -3.33 7.46
N HIS A 126 -2.00 -4.54 6.91
CA HIS A 126 -3.21 -5.03 6.25
C HIS A 126 -4.32 -5.21 7.30
N LYS A 127 -5.53 -4.75 6.98
CA LYS A 127 -6.75 -5.02 7.76
C LYS A 127 -7.55 -6.08 7.00
N PRO A 128 -7.50 -7.36 7.40
CA PRO A 128 -8.19 -8.42 6.71
C PRO A 128 -9.70 -8.24 6.84
N VAL A 129 -10.44 -8.53 5.76
CA VAL A 129 -11.90 -8.45 5.70
C VAL A 129 -12.49 -9.82 5.40
N ALA A 130 -11.76 -10.64 4.64
CA ALA A 130 -12.18 -11.97 4.26
C ALA A 130 -10.99 -12.87 3.93
N TYR A 131 -11.19 -14.19 4.04
CA TYR A 131 -10.29 -15.16 3.43
C TYR A 131 -10.40 -15.13 1.91
N TRP A 132 -9.29 -15.41 1.21
CA TRP A 132 -9.24 -15.39 -0.24
C TRP A 132 -8.92 -16.77 -0.83
N GLY A 133 -9.75 -17.24 -1.76
CA GLY A 133 -9.59 -18.53 -2.43
C GLY A 133 -10.38 -19.65 -1.77
N GLU A 134 -10.43 -20.82 -2.43
CA GLU A 134 -11.28 -21.93 -2.00
C GLU A 134 -10.67 -22.75 -0.86
N ASP A 135 -9.35 -23.00 -0.87
CA ASP A 135 -8.69 -24.00 -0.01
C ASP A 135 -7.50 -23.46 0.82
N ARG A 136 -7.17 -22.17 0.74
CA ARG A 136 -6.00 -21.62 1.44
C ARG A 136 -6.40 -20.69 2.56
N GLU A 137 -6.15 -21.09 3.78
CA GLU A 137 -6.41 -20.25 4.96
C GLU A 137 -5.40 -19.12 5.14
N SER A 138 -4.21 -19.20 4.50
CA SER A 138 -3.15 -18.19 4.60
C SER A 138 -3.35 -16.96 3.71
N ARG A 139 -4.26 -17.03 2.71
CA ARG A 139 -4.53 -15.91 1.81
C ARG A 139 -5.76 -15.14 2.28
N MET A 140 -5.64 -13.84 2.33
CA MET A 140 -6.69 -12.93 2.76
C MET A 140 -6.82 -11.75 1.83
N VAL A 141 -7.95 -11.07 1.86
CA VAL A 141 -8.17 -9.79 1.19
C VAL A 141 -8.38 -8.72 2.26
N ASN A 142 -7.67 -7.59 2.09
CA ASN A 142 -7.78 -6.45 2.99
C ASN A 142 -8.95 -5.52 2.59
N SER A 143 -9.17 -4.47 3.39
CA SER A 143 -10.21 -3.46 3.15
C SER A 143 -10.03 -2.65 1.86
N TYR A 144 -8.87 -2.75 1.21
CA TYR A 144 -8.58 -2.11 -0.09
C TYR A 144 -8.79 -3.04 -1.28
N GLY A 145 -9.14 -4.32 -1.03
CA GLY A 145 -9.28 -5.33 -2.06
C GLY A 145 -7.96 -5.96 -2.53
N GLU A 146 -6.87 -5.73 -1.80
CA GLU A 146 -5.56 -6.32 -2.09
C GLU A 146 -5.46 -7.69 -1.44
N VAL A 147 -5.02 -8.69 -2.20
CA VAL A 147 -4.75 -10.04 -1.68
C VAL A 147 -3.35 -10.09 -1.09
N PHE A 148 -3.24 -10.63 0.12
CA PHE A 148 -1.98 -10.81 0.82
C PHE A 148 -1.94 -12.17 1.52
N GLU A 149 -0.75 -12.64 1.85
CA GLU A 149 -0.52 -13.89 2.59
C GLU A 149 0.07 -13.57 3.96
N ALA A 150 -0.57 -14.09 5.01
CA ALA A 150 -0.07 -13.98 6.38
C ALA A 150 -0.52 -15.19 7.21
N ASN A 151 0.08 -15.35 8.39
CA ASN A 151 -0.30 -16.43 9.29
C ASN A 151 -1.66 -16.13 9.94
N VAL A 152 -2.64 -16.99 9.70
CA VAL A 152 -4.00 -16.88 10.27
C VAL A 152 -4.02 -17.06 11.80
N GLY A 153 -3.02 -17.75 12.35
CA GLY A 153 -2.90 -17.91 13.81
C GLY A 153 -2.66 -16.59 14.57
N ASP A 154 -2.36 -15.52 13.87
CA ASP A 154 -2.21 -14.17 14.43
C ASP A 154 -3.55 -13.40 14.49
N LEU A 155 -4.64 -13.99 13.95
CA LEU A 155 -5.99 -13.42 13.99
C LEU A 155 -6.74 -13.93 15.22
N ASP A 156 -7.41 -13.04 15.91
CA ASP A 156 -8.45 -13.41 16.86
C ASP A 156 -9.58 -14.16 16.10
N ASP A 157 -10.25 -15.13 16.77
CA ASP A 157 -11.25 -16.08 16.24
C ASP A 157 -12.46 -15.42 15.49
N GLU A 158 -12.27 -14.36 14.76
CA GLU A 158 -13.32 -13.75 13.96
C GLU A 158 -13.67 -14.62 12.76
N LYS A 159 -14.94 -15.04 12.70
CA LYS A 159 -15.51 -15.73 11.54
C LYS A 159 -15.60 -14.78 10.36
N MET A 160 -14.51 -14.67 9.60
CA MET A 160 -14.50 -13.92 8.36
C MET A 160 -15.16 -14.71 7.22
N PRO A 161 -15.84 -14.03 6.29
CA PRO A 161 -16.37 -14.64 5.07
C PRO A 161 -15.21 -15.12 4.17
N ARG A 162 -15.54 -15.97 3.20
CA ARG A 162 -14.62 -16.44 2.19
C ARG A 162 -14.96 -15.86 0.82
N LEU A 163 -14.04 -15.15 0.22
CA LEU A 163 -14.17 -14.58 -1.10
C LEU A 163 -13.26 -15.32 -2.09
N SER A 164 -13.72 -15.50 -3.32
CA SER A 164 -12.95 -16.22 -4.34
C SER A 164 -13.23 -15.68 -5.74
N GLY A 165 -12.19 -15.70 -6.57
CA GLY A 165 -12.22 -15.27 -7.96
C GLY A 165 -10.81 -15.08 -8.51
N PRO A 166 -10.65 -14.55 -9.73
CA PRO A 166 -9.36 -14.17 -10.26
C PRO A 166 -8.69 -13.11 -9.39
N ASP A 167 -7.40 -13.25 -9.05
CA ASP A 167 -6.66 -12.33 -8.17
C ASP A 167 -6.71 -10.87 -8.68
N SER A 168 -6.70 -10.68 -9.99
CA SER A 168 -6.81 -9.36 -10.62
C SER A 168 -8.17 -8.67 -10.41
N GLN A 169 -9.18 -9.41 -9.94
CA GLN A 169 -10.54 -8.94 -9.71
C GLN A 169 -10.93 -8.95 -8.22
N SER A 170 -9.97 -9.10 -7.33
CA SER A 170 -10.19 -9.17 -5.88
C SER A 170 -10.95 -7.95 -5.34
N GLN A 171 -10.61 -6.75 -5.80
CA GLN A 171 -11.32 -5.53 -5.44
C GLN A 171 -12.78 -5.54 -5.91
N GLN A 172 -13.06 -6.09 -7.10
CA GLN A 172 -14.43 -6.23 -7.62
C GLN A 172 -15.24 -7.21 -6.78
N VAL A 173 -14.62 -8.33 -6.38
CA VAL A 173 -15.26 -9.34 -5.51
C VAL A 173 -15.57 -8.76 -4.14
N LEU A 174 -14.65 -8.02 -3.55
CA LEU A 174 -14.87 -7.32 -2.28
C LEU A 174 -16.00 -6.29 -2.39
N THR A 175 -16.03 -5.49 -3.46
CA THR A 175 -17.09 -4.50 -3.70
C THR A 175 -18.46 -5.17 -3.78
N MET A 176 -18.57 -6.28 -4.52
CA MET A 176 -19.80 -7.06 -4.62
C MET A 176 -20.23 -7.64 -3.27
N TYR A 177 -19.29 -8.17 -2.49
CA TYR A 177 -19.57 -8.68 -1.15
C TYR A 177 -20.12 -7.58 -0.23
N LEU A 178 -19.47 -6.43 -0.20
CA LEU A 178 -19.90 -5.30 0.63
C LEU A 178 -21.29 -4.76 0.26
N ALA A 179 -21.67 -4.87 -1.03
CA ALA A 179 -23.01 -4.51 -1.49
C ALA A 179 -24.08 -5.55 -1.08
N LEU A 180 -23.72 -6.85 -1.16
CA LEU A 180 -24.68 -7.94 -0.89
C LEU A 180 -24.87 -8.25 0.59
N ALA A 181 -23.83 -8.15 1.41
CA ALA A 181 -23.86 -8.55 2.81
C ALA A 181 -24.99 -7.86 3.61
N PRO A 182 -25.26 -6.55 3.46
CA PRO A 182 -26.39 -5.89 4.12
C PRO A 182 -27.75 -6.48 3.72
N ALA A 183 -27.95 -6.78 2.43
CA ALA A 183 -29.21 -7.31 1.93
C ALA A 183 -29.52 -8.71 2.48
N PHE A 184 -28.51 -9.55 2.68
CA PHE A 184 -28.67 -10.83 3.37
C PHE A 184 -28.93 -10.65 4.87
N LYS A 185 -28.27 -9.69 5.49
CA LYS A 185 -28.48 -9.38 6.92
C LYS A 185 -29.92 -8.94 7.20
N GLU A 186 -30.58 -8.21 6.30
CA GLU A 186 -32.00 -7.85 6.40
C GLU A 186 -32.91 -9.08 6.45
N LEU A 187 -32.51 -10.18 5.83
CA LEU A 187 -33.21 -11.47 5.88
C LEU A 187 -32.81 -12.34 7.09
N ALA A 188 -32.00 -11.82 8.01
CA ALA A 188 -31.38 -12.55 9.11
C ALA A 188 -30.51 -13.75 8.62
N LEU A 189 -29.82 -13.57 7.50
CA LEU A 189 -28.94 -14.56 6.89
C LEU A 189 -27.49 -14.03 6.87
N SER A 190 -26.52 -14.90 7.11
CA SER A 190 -25.10 -14.58 6.93
C SER A 190 -24.63 -14.97 5.54
N LEU A 191 -23.88 -14.08 4.90
CA LEU A 191 -23.18 -14.37 3.66
C LEU A 191 -21.78 -14.91 4.00
N ASP A 192 -21.61 -16.22 3.96
CA ASP A 192 -20.37 -16.90 4.37
C ASP A 192 -19.34 -16.98 3.24
N SER A 193 -19.80 -17.12 1.98
CA SER A 193 -18.87 -17.01 0.86
C SER A 193 -19.49 -16.40 -0.38
N LEU A 194 -18.61 -15.74 -1.17
CA LEU A 194 -18.95 -15.18 -2.48
C LEU A 194 -17.87 -15.56 -3.48
N VAL A 195 -18.29 -16.12 -4.59
CA VAL A 195 -17.39 -16.60 -5.65
C VAL A 195 -17.71 -15.87 -6.96
N LEU A 196 -16.68 -15.29 -7.57
CA LEU A 196 -16.71 -14.88 -8.97
C LEU A 196 -16.08 -16.00 -9.79
N THR A 197 -16.89 -16.71 -10.56
CA THR A 197 -16.40 -17.80 -11.42
C THR A 197 -15.60 -17.25 -12.60
N ASP A 198 -14.74 -18.07 -13.21
CA ASP A 198 -13.97 -17.72 -14.43
C ASP A 198 -14.88 -17.31 -15.61
N ARG A 199 -16.15 -17.71 -15.58
CA ARG A 199 -17.14 -17.33 -16.58
C ARG A 199 -17.84 -15.99 -16.28
N GLY A 200 -17.40 -15.26 -15.22
CA GLY A 200 -17.96 -13.99 -14.79
C GLY A 200 -19.34 -14.10 -14.12
N SER A 201 -19.69 -15.25 -13.57
CA SER A 201 -20.94 -15.46 -12.83
C SER A 201 -20.68 -15.41 -11.32
N TRP A 202 -21.60 -14.81 -10.59
CA TRP A 202 -21.56 -14.69 -9.15
C TRP A 202 -22.33 -15.81 -8.47
N ARG A 203 -21.74 -16.41 -7.44
CA ARG A 203 -22.33 -17.43 -6.60
C ARG A 203 -22.11 -17.07 -5.13
N ALA A 204 -23.16 -17.09 -4.34
CA ALA A 204 -23.12 -16.85 -2.89
C ALA A 204 -23.46 -18.12 -2.13
N LYS A 205 -22.82 -18.35 -0.99
CA LYS A 205 -23.19 -19.40 -0.04
C LYS A 205 -23.48 -18.76 1.32
N LEU A 206 -24.58 -19.17 1.91
CA LEU A 206 -25.05 -18.66 3.20
C LEU A 206 -24.66 -19.59 4.33
N GLY A 207 -24.62 -19.08 5.57
CA GLY A 207 -24.18 -19.81 6.76
C GLY A 207 -24.98 -21.07 7.06
N GLN A 208 -26.25 -21.11 6.67
CA GLN A 208 -27.08 -22.33 6.76
C GLN A 208 -26.82 -23.33 5.60
N GLY A 209 -25.88 -23.04 4.71
CA GLY A 209 -25.46 -23.89 3.60
C GLY A 209 -26.26 -23.68 2.30
N ALA A 210 -27.20 -22.72 2.25
CA ALA A 210 -27.92 -22.40 1.02
C ALA A 210 -26.99 -21.79 -0.04
N VAL A 211 -27.19 -22.19 -1.29
CA VAL A 211 -26.45 -21.68 -2.45
C VAL A 211 -27.33 -20.77 -3.30
N ILE A 212 -26.82 -19.60 -3.63
CA ILE A 212 -27.53 -18.62 -4.45
C ILE A 212 -26.74 -18.33 -5.72
N GLU A 213 -27.34 -18.69 -6.88
CA GLU A 213 -26.82 -18.35 -8.19
C GLU A 213 -27.28 -16.93 -8.54
N LEU A 214 -26.39 -15.95 -8.38
CA LEU A 214 -26.71 -14.53 -8.60
C LEU A 214 -26.66 -14.15 -10.10
N GLY A 215 -25.94 -14.94 -10.92
CA GLY A 215 -25.74 -14.70 -12.35
C GLY A 215 -24.61 -13.73 -12.65
N ARG A 216 -24.53 -13.28 -13.91
CA ARG A 216 -23.52 -12.34 -14.39
C ARG A 216 -24.02 -10.89 -14.24
N GLY A 217 -23.09 -9.94 -14.34
CA GLY A 217 -23.39 -8.52 -14.42
C GLY A 217 -22.67 -7.68 -13.40
N SER A 218 -22.91 -6.38 -13.45
CA SER A 218 -22.41 -5.38 -12.52
C SER A 218 -23.02 -5.55 -11.13
N VAL A 219 -22.52 -4.78 -10.17
CA VAL A 219 -23.11 -4.70 -8.82
C VAL A 219 -24.58 -4.32 -8.89
N ASP A 220 -24.94 -3.35 -9.73
CA ASP A 220 -26.32 -2.88 -9.87
C ASP A 220 -27.25 -3.97 -10.44
N ASP A 221 -26.79 -4.72 -11.44
CA ASP A 221 -27.56 -5.83 -12.02
C ASP A 221 -27.84 -6.91 -10.98
N VAL A 222 -26.83 -7.27 -10.20
CA VAL A 222 -26.95 -8.28 -9.14
C VAL A 222 -27.86 -7.77 -8.01
N MET A 223 -27.71 -6.51 -7.62
CA MET A 223 -28.54 -5.90 -6.60
C MET A 223 -30.00 -5.77 -6.98
N LEU A 224 -30.33 -5.49 -8.26
CA LEU A 224 -31.69 -5.52 -8.75
C LEU A 224 -32.35 -6.91 -8.63
N ARG A 225 -31.58 -7.98 -8.94
CA ARG A 225 -32.05 -9.35 -8.75
C ARG A 225 -32.23 -9.69 -7.27
N MET A 226 -31.29 -9.27 -6.43
CA MET A 226 -31.34 -9.47 -4.99
C MET A 226 -32.54 -8.75 -4.36
N GLN A 227 -32.84 -7.51 -4.76
CA GLN A 227 -34.03 -6.77 -4.30
C GLN A 227 -35.34 -7.49 -4.63
N ARG A 228 -35.45 -8.15 -5.79
CA ARG A 228 -36.64 -8.98 -6.11
C ARG A 228 -36.77 -10.14 -5.13
N LEU A 229 -35.69 -10.81 -4.81
CA LEU A 229 -35.68 -11.88 -3.81
C LEU A 229 -36.12 -11.35 -2.42
N THR A 230 -35.47 -10.30 -1.92
CA THR A 230 -35.73 -9.77 -0.58
C THR A 230 -37.18 -9.33 -0.38
N LYS A 231 -37.79 -8.72 -1.40
CA LYS A 231 -39.20 -8.27 -1.36
C LYS A 231 -40.21 -9.42 -1.29
N THR A 232 -39.90 -10.58 -1.81
CA THR A 232 -40.92 -11.65 -2.03
C THR A 232 -40.63 -12.93 -1.25
N VAL A 233 -39.37 -13.24 -0.93
CA VAL A 233 -38.97 -14.52 -0.33
C VAL A 233 -39.69 -14.81 0.99
N MET A 234 -39.90 -13.81 1.82
CA MET A 234 -40.62 -14.00 3.09
C MET A 234 -42.08 -14.45 2.87
N GLN A 235 -42.78 -13.83 1.93
CA GLN A 235 -44.18 -14.21 1.62
C GLN A 235 -44.21 -15.60 0.97
N VAL A 236 -43.28 -15.93 0.08
CA VAL A 236 -43.23 -17.25 -0.58
C VAL A 236 -42.97 -18.35 0.46
N THR A 237 -42.00 -18.16 1.35
CA THR A 237 -41.65 -19.15 2.36
C THR A 237 -42.79 -19.32 3.39
N GLN A 238 -43.45 -18.24 3.80
CA GLN A 238 -44.59 -18.29 4.71
C GLN A 238 -45.79 -19.03 4.12
N ARG A 239 -46.12 -18.81 2.83
CA ARG A 239 -47.19 -19.55 2.13
C ARG A 239 -46.95 -21.06 2.12
N LEU A 240 -45.70 -21.48 2.12
CA LEU A 240 -45.31 -22.88 2.17
C LEU A 240 -45.07 -23.41 3.61
N GLY A 241 -45.44 -22.63 4.63
CA GLY A 241 -45.23 -22.99 6.02
C GLY A 241 -43.77 -23.14 6.44
N ARG A 242 -42.86 -22.41 5.76
CA ARG A 242 -41.43 -22.48 5.99
C ARG A 242 -40.83 -21.13 6.36
N LYS A 243 -39.67 -21.16 7.02
CA LYS A 243 -38.86 -19.95 7.30
C LYS A 243 -37.87 -19.73 6.14
N VAL A 244 -37.37 -18.49 5.99
CA VAL A 244 -36.34 -18.13 5.03
C VAL A 244 -35.06 -18.96 5.22
N THR A 245 -34.75 -19.35 6.45
CA THR A 245 -33.63 -20.23 6.79
C THR A 245 -33.76 -21.67 6.24
N ALA A 246 -34.96 -22.07 5.78
CA ALA A 246 -35.16 -23.36 5.11
C ALA A 246 -34.73 -23.38 3.63
N MET A 247 -34.25 -22.24 3.08
CA MET A 247 -33.72 -22.20 1.73
C MET A 247 -32.56 -23.20 1.57
N GLU A 248 -32.56 -23.91 0.45
CA GLU A 248 -31.52 -24.85 0.04
C GLU A 248 -30.77 -24.29 -1.17
N SER A 249 -31.50 -23.80 -2.15
CA SER A 249 -30.90 -23.09 -3.29
C SER A 249 -31.86 -22.04 -3.86
N VAL A 250 -31.27 -20.99 -4.42
CA VAL A 250 -31.98 -19.94 -5.16
C VAL A 250 -31.25 -19.66 -6.46
N ASP A 251 -31.99 -19.58 -7.55
CA ASP A 251 -31.45 -19.21 -8.85
C ASP A 251 -32.05 -17.87 -9.30
N LEU A 252 -31.24 -16.80 -9.28
CA LEU A 252 -31.64 -15.44 -9.65
C LEU A 252 -31.31 -15.09 -11.11
N ARG A 253 -30.84 -16.03 -11.92
CA ARG A 253 -30.43 -15.78 -13.30
C ARG A 253 -31.59 -15.50 -14.25
N HIS A 254 -32.82 -15.79 -13.84
CA HIS A 254 -34.02 -15.56 -14.63
C HIS A 254 -34.44 -14.09 -14.65
N ASP A 255 -34.76 -13.53 -15.80
CA ASP A 255 -35.10 -12.12 -15.96
C ASP A 255 -36.41 -11.73 -15.23
N ASN A 256 -37.41 -12.60 -15.22
CA ASN A 256 -38.75 -12.31 -14.70
C ASN A 256 -39.08 -12.95 -13.35
N GLY A 257 -38.08 -13.53 -12.66
CA GLY A 257 -38.34 -14.19 -11.38
C GLY A 257 -37.12 -14.91 -10.84
N TYR A 258 -37.33 -15.86 -9.98
CA TYR A 258 -36.28 -16.73 -9.45
C TYR A 258 -36.84 -18.12 -9.16
N ALA A 259 -36.00 -19.15 -9.25
CA ALA A 259 -36.30 -20.47 -8.77
C ALA A 259 -35.84 -20.63 -7.31
N LEU A 260 -36.71 -21.16 -6.47
CA LEU A 260 -36.45 -21.36 -5.05
C LEU A 260 -36.66 -22.83 -4.68
N ARG A 261 -35.65 -23.44 -4.04
CA ARG A 261 -35.73 -24.75 -3.43
C ARG A 261 -35.70 -24.64 -1.90
N LEU A 262 -36.69 -25.25 -1.24
CA LEU A 262 -36.81 -25.28 0.20
C LEU A 262 -36.62 -26.71 0.72
N ARG A 263 -35.98 -26.86 1.86
CA ARG A 263 -35.84 -28.14 2.56
C ARG A 263 -37.22 -28.70 2.93
N GLY A 264 -37.47 -29.95 2.54
CA GLY A 264 -38.71 -30.65 2.89
C GLY A 264 -39.96 -30.18 2.13
N VAL A 265 -39.76 -29.51 0.97
CA VAL A 265 -40.86 -29.20 0.03
C VAL A 265 -40.55 -29.92 -1.27
N SER A 266 -41.47 -30.84 -1.68
CA SER A 266 -41.41 -31.54 -2.98
C SER A 266 -42.42 -30.94 -3.95
N THR A 267 -42.05 -30.79 -5.20
CA THR A 267 -42.94 -30.27 -6.26
C THR A 267 -43.96 -31.35 -6.75
N GLN A 268 -43.86 -32.58 -6.24
CA GLN A 268 -44.77 -33.67 -6.65
C GLN A 268 -46.15 -33.63 -5.98
N ASP A 269 -46.36 -32.81 -4.95
CA ASP A 269 -47.62 -32.81 -4.20
C ASP A 269 -48.74 -31.94 -4.79
N VAL A 270 -48.55 -31.32 -5.97
CA VAL A 270 -49.56 -30.41 -6.57
C VAL A 270 -50.46 -31.11 -7.60
N SER A 271 -50.17 -32.38 -8.02
CA SER A 271 -50.91 -33.02 -9.08
C SER A 271 -51.99 -34.02 -8.65
N THR A 272 -52.32 -34.12 -7.32
CA THR A 272 -53.33 -35.08 -6.86
C THR A 272 -54.43 -34.43 -6.03
N LYS A 273 -55.10 -33.42 -6.59
CA LYS A 273 -56.49 -33.05 -6.18
C LYS A 273 -57.22 -32.54 -7.42
N ARG A 274 -57.78 -33.46 -8.15
CA ARG A 274 -58.96 -33.29 -8.98
C ARG A 274 -60.06 -34.13 -8.39
#